data_a1ac9688c9c9e37391dcd0e3374c4ac7
#
_entry.id   a1ac9688c9c9e37391dcd0e3374c4ac7
#
_cell.length_a   1.000
_cell.length_b   1.000
_cell.length_c   1.000
_cell.angle_alpha   90.00
_cell.angle_beta   90.00
_cell.angle_gamma   90.00
#
_symmetry.space_group_name_H-M   'P 1'
#
loop_
_entity.id
_entity.type
_entity.pdbx_description
1 polymer ?
#
loop_
_entity_poly.entity_id
_entity_poly.type
_entity_poly.pdbx_seq_one_letter_code
_entity_poly.pdbx_strand_id
1 'polypeptide(L)'
;MLQYGPFNVALHAAIQARGLSLEALRRRLEEQGIAVSLSTLSYWQRGRTRPERADSLRAVRGLEVILELPRHSLLTLLRPTADRTAGPWLPVEELCPEPGVRDLLDEIGDRGERQLTGLSLQDQHIIGRRRELREVRTRAVFQAQQRGVDRWIAVYHHPCRILPSSRTARGCRFGRVRMDAASGLIAAELLFDRALGRGETYLLEYGFGFDETGPAVSEEGRGFRTPQHEYLIEVRFHPATLPARCYRTWRPDAQTALKDSADLRMSSYHSVHFIEFGMAAGYHGIRWEWD
;
A
#
# COMPACT_ATOMS: atom_id res chain seq x y z
N MET A 1 -0.35 13.92 12.73
CA MET A 1 -0.18 14.58 11.43
C MET A 1 1.26 14.60 10.88
N LEU A 2 2.28 14.15 11.60
CA LEU A 2 3.71 14.23 11.21
C LEU A 2 4.30 12.94 10.60
N GLN A 3 3.50 11.92 10.37
CA GLN A 3 3.99 10.60 9.89
C GLN A 3 4.05 10.47 8.36
N TYR A 4 3.64 11.51 7.60
CA TYR A 4 3.43 11.40 6.17
C TYR A 4 4.02 12.60 5.44
N GLY A 5 4.85 12.34 4.43
CA GLY A 5 5.45 13.34 3.58
C GLY A 5 6.98 13.19 3.45
N PRO A 6 7.63 14.02 2.63
CA PRO A 6 9.08 14.06 2.57
C PRO A 6 9.68 14.43 3.94
N PHE A 7 10.81 13.84 4.27
CA PHE A 7 11.54 14.07 5.54
C PHE A 7 11.69 15.57 5.89
N ASN A 8 12.06 16.37 4.92
CA ASN A 8 12.24 17.82 5.11
C ASN A 8 10.95 18.54 5.52
N VAL A 9 9.80 18.14 4.96
CA VAL A 9 8.49 18.71 5.29
C VAL A 9 8.08 18.33 6.72
N ALA A 10 8.24 17.06 7.07
CA ALA A 10 7.95 16.56 8.42
C ALA A 10 8.87 17.21 9.48
N LEU A 11 10.16 17.29 9.18
CA LEU A 11 11.13 17.98 10.06
C LEU A 11 10.79 19.46 10.24
N HIS A 12 10.47 20.17 9.15
CA HIS A 12 10.06 21.57 9.20
C HIS A 12 8.81 21.75 10.07
N ALA A 13 7.78 20.96 9.83
CA ALA A 13 6.53 21.02 10.60
C ALA A 13 6.75 20.72 12.10
N ALA A 14 7.60 19.73 12.42
CA ALA A 14 7.92 19.41 13.80
C ALA A 14 8.66 20.55 14.52
N ILE A 15 9.62 21.18 13.84
CA ILE A 15 10.35 22.34 14.37
C ILE A 15 9.39 23.50 14.63
N GLN A 16 8.51 23.82 13.69
CA GLN A 16 7.49 24.86 13.84
C GLN A 16 6.52 24.58 15.00
N ALA A 17 6.03 23.35 15.09
CA ALA A 17 5.10 22.94 16.16
C ALA A 17 5.70 23.09 17.56
N ARG A 18 7.05 22.96 17.70
CA ARG A 18 7.76 23.12 18.97
C ARG A 18 8.28 24.54 19.20
N GLY A 19 8.20 25.42 18.22
CA GLY A 19 8.69 26.80 18.31
C GLY A 19 10.20 26.89 18.57
N LEU A 20 10.98 25.89 18.15
CA LEU A 20 12.43 25.85 18.39
C LEU A 20 13.20 26.45 17.20
N SER A 21 14.27 27.22 17.50
CA SER A 21 15.21 27.64 16.46
C SER A 21 16.22 26.55 16.11
N LEU A 22 16.85 26.63 14.95
CA LEU A 22 17.91 25.68 14.55
C LEU A 22 19.12 25.74 15.49
N GLU A 23 19.42 26.91 16.05
CA GLU A 23 20.46 27.11 17.07
C GLU A 23 20.13 26.32 18.36
N ALA A 24 18.88 26.41 18.81
CA ALA A 24 18.43 25.70 20.00
C ALA A 24 18.49 24.18 19.78
N LEU A 25 18.12 23.71 18.59
CA LEU A 25 18.23 22.28 18.23
C LEU A 25 19.69 21.82 18.20
N ARG A 26 20.59 22.60 17.58
CA ARG A 26 22.02 22.30 17.53
C ARG A 26 22.59 22.16 18.93
N ARG A 27 22.32 23.13 19.82
CA ARG A 27 22.80 23.11 21.20
C ARG A 27 22.32 21.87 21.97
N ARG A 28 21.02 21.52 21.87
CA ARG A 28 20.46 20.34 22.54
C ARG A 28 21.01 19.03 21.98
N LEU A 29 21.33 18.95 20.69
CA LEU A 29 22.04 17.80 20.12
C LEU A 29 23.46 17.69 20.66
N GLU A 30 24.17 18.83 20.77
CA GLU A 30 25.52 18.89 21.31
C GLU A 30 25.56 18.45 22.79
N GLU A 31 24.56 18.82 23.59
CA GLU A 31 24.35 18.34 24.98
C GLU A 31 24.15 16.82 25.04
N GLN A 32 23.67 16.19 23.98
CA GLN A 32 23.55 14.73 23.83
C GLN A 32 24.81 14.05 23.23
N GLY A 33 25.90 14.83 23.04
CA GLY A 33 27.12 14.33 22.40
C GLY A 33 26.99 14.10 20.88
N ILE A 34 26.07 14.81 20.22
CA ILE A 34 25.81 14.71 18.79
C ILE A 34 26.18 16.03 18.09
N ALA A 35 27.29 16.03 17.37
CA ALA A 35 27.78 17.21 16.66
C ALA A 35 27.11 17.33 15.28
N VAL A 36 26.34 18.40 15.07
CA VAL A 36 25.73 18.74 13.77
C VAL A 36 25.83 20.24 13.53
N SER A 37 26.23 20.65 12.32
CA SER A 37 26.32 22.08 11.98
C SER A 37 24.93 22.68 11.71
N LEU A 38 24.80 24.00 11.94
CA LEU A 38 23.59 24.76 11.61
C LEU A 38 23.25 24.67 10.11
N SER A 39 24.27 24.69 9.27
CA SER A 39 24.08 24.55 7.81
C SER A 39 23.50 23.18 7.45
N THR A 40 23.95 22.11 8.11
CA THR A 40 23.42 20.78 7.91
C THR A 40 21.94 20.69 8.30
N LEU A 41 21.55 21.18 9.47
CA LEU A 41 20.15 21.24 9.92
C LEU A 41 19.28 22.07 8.96
N SER A 42 19.80 23.22 8.51
CA SER A 42 19.11 24.07 7.53
C SER A 42 18.94 23.36 6.17
N TYR A 43 19.95 22.63 5.70
CA TYR A 43 19.86 21.89 4.44
C TYR A 43 18.87 20.72 4.54
N TRP A 44 18.83 20.01 5.68
CA TRP A 44 17.83 18.98 5.92
C TRP A 44 16.41 19.56 5.94
N GLN A 45 16.18 20.66 6.64
CA GLN A 45 14.89 21.32 6.72
C GLN A 45 14.39 21.82 5.34
N ARG A 46 15.31 22.28 4.48
CA ARG A 46 15.00 22.78 3.12
C ARG A 46 15.01 21.69 2.05
N GLY A 47 15.31 20.43 2.40
CA GLY A 47 15.39 19.31 1.46
C GLY A 47 16.58 19.37 0.49
N ARG A 48 17.60 20.20 0.76
CA ARG A 48 18.80 20.31 -0.08
C ARG A 48 19.74 19.12 0.05
N THR A 49 19.80 18.53 1.25
CA THR A 49 20.55 17.30 1.54
C THR A 49 19.69 16.38 2.41
N ARG A 50 20.03 15.11 2.38
CA ARG A 50 19.32 14.06 3.13
C ARG A 50 20.28 13.39 4.11
N PRO A 51 19.87 13.10 5.36
CA PRO A 51 20.67 12.30 6.28
C PRO A 51 20.81 10.85 5.79
N GLU A 52 22.03 10.40 5.48
CA GLU A 52 22.30 9.04 4.97
C GLU A 52 23.37 8.31 5.78
N ARG A 53 24.33 9.06 6.36
CA ARG A 53 25.44 8.47 7.12
C ARG A 53 25.02 8.13 8.55
N ALA A 54 25.71 7.18 9.18
CA ALA A 54 25.41 6.72 10.54
C ALA A 54 25.31 7.86 11.56
N ASP A 55 26.22 8.83 11.51
CA ASP A 55 26.20 10.00 12.39
C ASP A 55 25.00 10.91 12.14
N SER A 56 24.63 11.09 10.85
CA SER A 56 23.45 11.86 10.46
C SER A 56 22.15 11.18 10.96
N LEU A 57 22.08 9.86 10.84
CA LEU A 57 20.93 9.08 11.35
C LEU A 57 20.86 9.09 12.88
N ARG A 58 22.03 9.12 13.55
CA ARG A 58 22.10 9.33 15.00
C ARG A 58 21.56 10.71 15.40
N ALA A 59 21.90 11.74 14.63
CA ALA A 59 21.38 13.08 14.83
C ALA A 59 19.86 13.17 14.65
N VAL A 60 19.31 12.47 13.67
CA VAL A 60 17.84 12.40 13.46
C VAL A 60 17.14 11.75 14.64
N ARG A 61 17.71 10.69 15.25
CA ARG A 61 17.17 10.11 16.50
C ARG A 61 17.18 11.11 17.66
N GLY A 62 18.25 11.90 17.78
CA GLY A 62 18.31 12.97 18.76
C GLY A 62 17.26 14.05 18.53
N LEU A 63 17.03 14.42 17.27
CA LEU A 63 15.95 15.35 16.89
C LEU A 63 14.55 14.80 17.25
N GLU A 64 14.29 13.52 17.04
CA GLU A 64 13.01 12.90 17.45
C GLU A 64 12.76 13.07 18.96
N VAL A 65 13.80 12.86 19.79
CA VAL A 65 13.70 13.07 21.23
C VAL A 65 13.47 14.55 21.58
N ILE A 66 14.25 15.46 21.01
CA ILE A 66 14.17 16.91 21.28
C ILE A 66 12.81 17.49 20.85
N LEU A 67 12.28 16.99 19.73
CA LEU A 67 11.00 17.42 19.17
C LEU A 67 9.80 16.65 19.76
N GLU A 68 10.04 15.73 20.69
CA GLU A 68 9.03 14.86 21.33
C GLU A 68 8.18 14.10 20.31
N LEU A 69 8.82 13.58 19.28
CA LEU A 69 8.19 12.77 18.27
C LEU A 69 8.19 11.28 18.65
N PRO A 70 7.25 10.49 18.15
CA PRO A 70 7.32 9.03 18.27
C PRO A 70 8.65 8.50 17.75
N ARG A 71 9.22 7.48 18.41
CA ARG A 71 10.48 6.86 17.98
C ARG A 71 10.38 6.42 16.51
N HIS A 72 11.45 6.68 15.76
CA HIS A 72 11.59 6.32 14.35
C HIS A 72 10.64 7.05 13.37
N SER A 73 9.86 8.05 13.81
CA SER A 73 8.95 8.80 12.94
C SER A 73 9.67 9.54 11.81
N LEU A 74 10.77 10.24 12.11
CA LEU A 74 11.60 10.91 11.09
C LEU A 74 12.54 9.94 10.38
N LEU A 75 13.09 8.96 11.11
CA LEU A 75 13.96 7.95 10.50
C LEU A 75 13.27 7.11 9.45
N THR A 76 12.00 6.77 9.66
CA THR A 76 11.21 6.04 8.66
C THR A 76 11.08 6.83 7.36
N LEU A 77 11.00 8.15 7.43
CA LEU A 77 10.95 9.02 6.25
C LEU A 77 12.28 9.11 5.50
N LEU A 78 13.40 8.73 6.14
CA LEU A 78 14.75 8.72 5.54
C LEU A 78 15.10 7.40 4.85
N ARG A 79 14.35 6.34 5.08
CA ARG A 79 14.59 5.10 4.33
C ARG A 79 14.46 5.41 2.84
N PRO A 80 15.41 4.98 2.00
CA PRO A 80 15.26 5.07 0.55
C PRO A 80 13.92 4.46 0.14
N THR A 81 13.30 5.02 -0.88
CA THR A 81 12.04 4.49 -1.40
C THR A 81 12.15 3.00 -1.72
N ALA A 82 13.32 2.57 -2.23
CA ALA A 82 13.66 1.17 -2.45
C ALA A 82 13.79 0.34 -1.15
N ASP A 83 14.29 0.94 -0.05
CA ASP A 83 14.44 0.25 1.25
C ASP A 83 13.13 0.17 2.06
N ARG A 84 12.16 1.03 1.76
CA ARG A 84 10.82 0.94 2.36
C ARG A 84 10.06 -0.28 1.85
N THR A 85 10.38 -0.74 0.65
CA THR A 85 9.86 -1.95 0.03
C THR A 85 10.82 -3.14 0.13
N ALA A 86 12.02 -2.96 0.72
CA ALA A 86 13.01 -4.01 1.00
C ALA A 86 12.69 -4.82 2.27
N GLY A 87 11.41 -4.97 2.60
CA GLY A 87 10.95 -5.94 3.59
C GLY A 87 11.05 -7.38 3.05
N PRO A 88 10.85 -8.39 3.92
CA PRO A 88 10.82 -9.77 3.48
C PRO A 88 9.75 -9.92 2.39
N TRP A 89 10.11 -10.62 1.33
CA TRP A 89 9.18 -11.03 0.29
C TRP A 89 8.36 -12.21 0.82
N LEU A 90 7.05 -12.02 0.95
CA LEU A 90 6.16 -13.11 1.32
C LEU A 90 5.87 -13.99 0.09
N PRO A 91 6.05 -15.30 0.19
CA PRO A 91 5.51 -16.24 -0.78
C PRO A 91 4.01 -16.00 -1.00
N VAL A 92 3.53 -16.18 -2.21
CA VAL A 92 2.10 -15.95 -2.50
C VAL A 92 1.21 -16.88 -1.67
N GLU A 93 1.69 -18.08 -1.37
CA GLU A 93 0.99 -19.09 -0.57
C GLU A 93 0.80 -18.67 0.89
N GLU A 94 1.63 -17.79 1.41
CA GLU A 94 1.45 -17.21 2.74
C GLU A 94 0.29 -16.20 2.77
N LEU A 95 -0.07 -15.61 1.63
CA LEU A 95 -1.18 -14.66 1.52
C LEU A 95 -2.46 -15.31 1.00
N CYS A 96 -2.32 -16.26 0.09
CA CYS A 96 -3.40 -17.01 -0.55
C CYS A 96 -3.04 -18.49 -0.57
N PRO A 97 -3.44 -19.28 0.44
CA PRO A 97 -3.06 -20.68 0.58
C PRO A 97 -3.90 -21.62 -0.31
N GLU A 98 -4.54 -21.09 -1.35
CA GLU A 98 -5.31 -21.89 -2.30
C GLU A 98 -4.41 -22.82 -3.11
N PRO A 99 -4.76 -24.10 -3.25
CA PRO A 99 -4.06 -25.03 -4.12
C PRO A 99 -3.98 -24.48 -5.56
N GLY A 100 -2.82 -24.64 -6.20
CA GLY A 100 -2.63 -24.22 -7.59
C GLY A 100 -2.24 -22.74 -7.80
N VAL A 101 -2.18 -21.91 -6.74
CA VAL A 101 -1.79 -20.51 -6.90
C VAL A 101 -0.37 -20.36 -7.49
N ARG A 102 0.54 -21.23 -7.09
CA ARG A 102 1.91 -21.25 -7.62
C ARG A 102 1.92 -21.64 -9.09
N ASP A 103 1.25 -22.73 -9.44
CA ASP A 103 1.18 -23.22 -10.82
C ASP A 103 0.58 -22.15 -11.75
N LEU A 104 -0.47 -21.47 -11.30
CA LEU A 104 -1.10 -20.37 -12.04
C LEU A 104 -0.14 -19.22 -12.30
N LEU A 105 0.69 -18.87 -11.32
CA LEU A 105 1.69 -17.81 -11.43
C LEU A 105 2.89 -18.24 -12.32
N ASP A 106 3.32 -19.48 -12.22
CA ASP A 106 4.39 -20.02 -13.05
C ASP A 106 3.95 -20.09 -14.52
N GLU A 107 2.71 -20.51 -14.81
CA GLU A 107 2.15 -20.48 -16.16
C GLU A 107 2.09 -19.10 -16.79
N ILE A 108 1.80 -18.06 -15.99
CA ILE A 108 1.73 -16.68 -16.48
C ILE A 108 3.09 -16.00 -16.48
N GLY A 109 4.11 -16.63 -15.86
CA GLY A 109 5.49 -16.13 -15.83
C GLY A 109 5.67 -14.94 -14.89
N ASP A 110 5.34 -15.12 -13.62
CA ASP A 110 5.51 -14.11 -12.55
C ASP A 110 6.98 -13.71 -12.36
N ARG A 111 7.46 -12.81 -13.21
CA ARG A 111 8.76 -12.14 -13.08
C ARG A 111 8.63 -10.66 -12.71
N GLY A 112 7.40 -10.16 -12.66
CA GLY A 112 7.11 -8.73 -12.68
C GLY A 112 7.20 -8.02 -11.33
N GLU A 113 6.84 -8.67 -10.25
CA GLU A 113 6.70 -8.01 -8.93
C GLU A 113 8.03 -7.51 -8.36
N ARG A 114 9.16 -8.20 -8.59
CA ARG A 114 10.49 -7.73 -8.18
C ARG A 114 11.04 -6.59 -9.04
N GLN A 115 10.47 -6.38 -10.21
CA GLN A 115 10.91 -5.37 -11.17
C GLN A 115 10.17 -4.03 -10.98
N LEU A 116 9.07 -4.05 -10.24
CA LEU A 116 8.23 -2.89 -9.97
C LEU A 116 8.11 -2.65 -8.46
N THR A 117 8.11 -1.39 -8.08
CA THR A 117 7.72 -0.94 -6.73
C THR A 117 6.39 -0.22 -6.82
N GLY A 118 5.41 -0.63 -6.01
CA GLY A 118 4.15 0.08 -5.87
C GLY A 118 4.35 1.38 -5.11
N LEU A 119 4.08 2.52 -5.75
CA LEU A 119 4.12 3.83 -5.12
C LEU A 119 2.76 4.19 -4.51
N SER A 120 1.67 3.92 -5.23
CA SER A 120 0.30 4.13 -4.78
C SER A 120 -0.58 3.05 -5.38
N LEU A 121 -1.36 2.39 -4.54
CA LEU A 121 -2.41 1.48 -4.97
C LEU A 121 -3.72 1.94 -4.35
N GLN A 122 -4.75 2.00 -5.18
CA GLN A 122 -6.10 2.41 -4.81
C GLN A 122 -7.08 1.35 -5.30
N ASP A 123 -7.73 0.68 -4.37
CA ASP A 123 -8.76 -0.30 -4.66
C ASP A 123 -10.14 0.25 -4.32
N GLN A 124 -11.09 0.05 -5.21
CA GLN A 124 -12.50 0.33 -4.99
C GLN A 124 -13.30 -0.95 -5.19
N HIS A 125 -14.05 -1.34 -4.17
CA HIS A 125 -14.93 -2.49 -4.18
C HIS A 125 -16.38 -2.02 -4.15
N ILE A 126 -17.22 -2.53 -5.04
CA ILE A 126 -18.64 -2.17 -5.15
C ILE A 126 -19.50 -3.34 -4.73
N ILE A 127 -20.25 -3.16 -3.67
CA ILE A 127 -21.17 -4.16 -3.13
C ILE A 127 -22.58 -3.87 -3.62
N GLY A 128 -23.22 -4.88 -4.17
CA GLY A 128 -24.54 -4.82 -4.77
C GLY A 128 -25.69 -4.92 -3.77
N ARG A 129 -26.91 -4.87 -4.30
CA ARG A 129 -28.15 -4.87 -3.52
C ARG A 129 -28.36 -6.19 -2.75
N ARG A 130 -27.83 -7.29 -3.24
CA ARG A 130 -27.93 -8.62 -2.60
C ARG A 130 -26.75 -8.91 -1.68
N ARG A 131 -25.95 -7.89 -1.36
CA ARG A 131 -24.70 -7.98 -0.55
C ARG A 131 -23.56 -8.68 -1.29
N GLU A 132 -23.70 -8.93 -2.60
CA GLU A 132 -22.70 -9.52 -3.46
C GLU A 132 -21.62 -8.52 -3.90
N LEU A 133 -20.42 -8.99 -4.19
CA LEU A 133 -19.41 -8.20 -4.86
C LEU A 133 -19.77 -8.00 -6.34
N ARG A 134 -19.86 -6.74 -6.78
CA ARG A 134 -20.20 -6.35 -8.16
C ARG A 134 -18.98 -6.00 -9.00
N GLU A 135 -18.05 -5.34 -8.39
CA GLU A 135 -16.89 -4.84 -9.09
C GLU A 135 -15.73 -4.60 -8.14
N VAL A 136 -14.52 -4.89 -8.64
CA VAL A 136 -13.25 -4.46 -8.06
C VAL A 136 -12.53 -3.63 -9.10
N ARG A 137 -12.16 -2.40 -8.75
CA ARG A 137 -11.34 -1.50 -9.56
C ARG A 137 -10.05 -1.21 -8.84
N THR A 138 -8.95 -1.29 -9.56
CA THR A 138 -7.63 -0.94 -9.04
C THR A 138 -7.01 0.15 -9.92
N ARG A 139 -6.54 1.21 -9.27
CA ARG A 139 -5.67 2.21 -9.86
C ARG A 139 -4.30 2.11 -9.20
N ALA A 140 -3.25 1.94 -9.99
CA ALA A 140 -1.92 1.71 -9.49
C ALA A 140 -0.87 2.59 -10.15
N VAL A 141 0.05 3.13 -9.34
CA VAL A 141 1.26 3.80 -9.79
C VAL A 141 2.45 2.95 -9.38
N PHE A 142 3.22 2.51 -10.37
CA PHE A 142 4.43 1.72 -10.18
C PHE A 142 5.67 2.51 -10.57
N GLN A 143 6.83 2.15 -9.99
CA GLN A 143 8.14 2.60 -10.43
C GLN A 143 8.98 1.39 -10.83
N ALA A 144 9.56 1.44 -12.04
CA ALA A 144 10.44 0.39 -12.54
C ALA A 144 11.79 0.40 -11.81
N GLN A 145 12.22 -0.76 -11.31
CA GLN A 145 13.50 -0.93 -10.61
C GLN A 145 14.64 -1.27 -11.58
N GLN A 146 14.30 -1.70 -12.78
CA GLN A 146 15.24 -2.03 -13.85
C GLN A 146 14.71 -1.57 -15.21
N ARG A 147 15.51 -1.67 -16.26
CA ARG A 147 15.11 -1.38 -17.63
C ARG A 147 14.36 -2.55 -18.24
N GLY A 148 13.45 -2.26 -19.16
CA GLY A 148 12.76 -3.27 -19.97
C GLY A 148 11.50 -3.84 -19.31
N VAL A 149 11.00 -3.24 -18.24
CA VAL A 149 9.75 -3.66 -17.60
C VAL A 149 8.57 -3.21 -18.46
N ASP A 150 7.78 -4.16 -18.95
CA ASP A 150 6.70 -3.92 -19.89
C ASP A 150 5.32 -4.43 -19.42
N ARG A 151 5.25 -4.97 -18.20
CA ARG A 151 4.02 -5.56 -17.65
C ARG A 151 4.00 -5.62 -16.13
N TRP A 152 2.81 -5.82 -15.59
CA TRP A 152 2.55 -6.23 -14.22
C TRP A 152 1.61 -7.43 -14.21
N ILE A 153 1.76 -8.33 -13.22
CA ILE A 153 0.88 -9.47 -13.01
C ILE A 153 -0.07 -9.13 -11.86
N ALA A 154 -1.34 -8.97 -12.17
CA ALA A 154 -2.39 -8.81 -11.17
C ALA A 154 -2.89 -10.19 -10.75
N VAL A 155 -2.90 -10.46 -9.44
CA VAL A 155 -3.52 -11.66 -8.86
C VAL A 155 -4.75 -11.21 -8.09
N TYR A 156 -5.87 -11.88 -8.32
CA TYR A 156 -7.11 -11.69 -7.59
C TYR A 156 -7.66 -13.05 -7.17
N HIS A 157 -8.14 -13.12 -5.95
CA HIS A 157 -8.80 -14.31 -5.40
C HIS A 157 -10.18 -13.91 -4.90
N HIS A 158 -11.22 -14.56 -5.43
CA HIS A 158 -12.57 -14.39 -4.92
C HIS A 158 -12.86 -15.51 -3.90
N PRO A 159 -13.09 -15.19 -2.62
CA PRO A 159 -13.22 -16.21 -1.56
C PRO A 159 -14.40 -17.17 -1.79
N CYS A 160 -15.41 -16.73 -2.52
CA CYS A 160 -16.54 -17.57 -2.92
C CYS A 160 -16.33 -18.28 -4.27
N ARG A 161 -15.12 -18.30 -4.82
CA ARG A 161 -14.73 -18.99 -6.06
C ARG A 161 -15.52 -18.56 -7.30
N ILE A 162 -15.88 -17.27 -7.37
CA ILE A 162 -16.59 -16.70 -8.52
C ILE A 162 -15.57 -16.05 -9.46
N LEU A 163 -15.67 -16.38 -10.73
CA LEU A 163 -14.87 -15.76 -11.78
C LEU A 163 -15.56 -14.49 -12.31
N PRO A 164 -14.80 -13.47 -12.72
CA PRO A 164 -15.37 -12.24 -13.28
C PRO A 164 -16.02 -12.52 -14.64
N SER A 165 -17.17 -11.91 -14.86
CA SER A 165 -17.88 -11.90 -16.14
C SER A 165 -17.37 -10.81 -17.09
N SER A 166 -16.70 -9.77 -16.56
CA SER A 166 -16.15 -8.68 -17.36
C SER A 166 -14.81 -8.18 -16.81
N ARG A 167 -14.06 -7.53 -17.68
CA ARG A 167 -12.75 -6.95 -17.36
C ARG A 167 -12.59 -5.59 -18.05
N THR A 168 -12.02 -4.63 -17.33
CA THR A 168 -11.73 -3.29 -17.83
C THR A 168 -10.27 -2.94 -17.64
N ALA A 169 -9.68 -2.18 -18.56
CA ALA A 169 -8.30 -1.69 -18.44
C ALA A 169 -8.17 -0.29 -19.04
N ARG A 170 -7.34 0.54 -18.43
CA ARG A 170 -6.97 1.87 -18.89
C ARG A 170 -5.50 2.14 -18.59
N GLY A 171 -4.77 2.71 -19.54
CA GLY A 171 -3.31 2.87 -19.44
C GLY A 171 -2.55 1.55 -19.57
N CYS A 172 -3.24 0.42 -19.76
CA CYS A 172 -2.69 -0.89 -20.04
C CYS A 172 -3.67 -1.72 -20.85
N ARG A 173 -3.27 -2.92 -21.25
CA ARG A 173 -4.18 -3.91 -21.88
C ARG A 173 -3.97 -5.27 -21.22
N PHE A 174 -5.02 -6.08 -21.16
CA PHE A 174 -4.88 -7.47 -20.75
C PHE A 174 -4.07 -8.27 -21.77
N GLY A 175 -3.04 -8.95 -21.29
CA GLY A 175 -2.32 -9.99 -22.01
C GLY A 175 -2.91 -11.36 -21.72
N ARG A 176 -2.05 -12.32 -21.32
CA ARG A 176 -2.51 -13.64 -20.87
C ARG A 176 -3.34 -13.49 -19.61
N VAL A 177 -4.42 -14.24 -19.52
CA VAL A 177 -5.22 -14.37 -18.30
C VAL A 177 -5.40 -15.85 -18.01
N ARG A 178 -5.18 -16.21 -16.78
CA ARG A 178 -5.43 -17.56 -16.26
C ARG A 178 -6.44 -17.47 -15.14
N MET A 179 -7.40 -18.36 -15.16
CA MET A 179 -8.49 -18.42 -14.20
C MET A 179 -8.68 -19.86 -13.77
N ASP A 180 -8.73 -20.09 -12.47
CA ASP A 180 -9.07 -21.38 -11.90
C ASP A 180 -10.38 -21.28 -11.14
N ALA A 181 -11.43 -21.92 -11.69
CA ALA A 181 -12.75 -21.92 -11.08
C ALA A 181 -12.81 -22.73 -9.78
N ALA A 182 -11.89 -23.68 -9.59
CA ALA A 182 -11.89 -24.52 -8.38
C ALA A 182 -11.41 -23.74 -7.15
N SER A 183 -10.48 -22.82 -7.34
CA SER A 183 -9.96 -21.95 -6.27
C SER A 183 -10.51 -20.53 -6.29
N GLY A 184 -11.09 -20.07 -7.40
CA GLY A 184 -11.51 -18.67 -7.58
C GLY A 184 -10.34 -17.73 -7.85
N LEU A 185 -9.21 -18.27 -8.24
CA LEU A 185 -8.00 -17.52 -8.55
C LEU A 185 -8.00 -16.98 -9.98
N ILE A 186 -7.47 -15.77 -10.12
CA ILE A 186 -7.27 -15.10 -11.40
C ILE A 186 -5.88 -14.51 -11.40
N ALA A 187 -5.07 -14.84 -12.41
CA ALA A 187 -3.83 -14.15 -12.69
C ALA A 187 -3.92 -13.51 -14.08
N ALA A 188 -3.63 -12.22 -14.16
CA ALA A 188 -3.77 -11.45 -15.40
C ALA A 188 -2.52 -10.62 -15.67
N GLU A 189 -1.95 -10.77 -16.88
CA GLU A 189 -0.94 -9.83 -17.37
C GLU A 189 -1.61 -8.51 -17.73
N LEU A 190 -1.08 -7.43 -17.20
CA LEU A 190 -1.39 -6.06 -17.59
C LEU A 190 -0.19 -5.50 -18.34
N LEU A 191 -0.30 -5.50 -19.67
CA LEU A 191 0.78 -5.10 -20.56
C LEU A 191 0.79 -3.57 -20.70
N PHE A 192 1.96 -2.98 -20.54
CA PHE A 192 2.17 -1.56 -20.73
C PHE A 192 2.22 -1.22 -22.23
N ASP A 193 2.06 0.04 -22.58
CA ASP A 193 2.18 0.53 -23.96
C ASP A 193 3.63 0.58 -24.45
N ARG A 194 4.60 0.57 -23.50
CA ARG A 194 6.04 0.58 -23.74
C ARG A 194 6.81 -0.07 -22.60
N ALA A 195 8.02 -0.48 -22.90
CA ALA A 195 8.97 -0.89 -21.86
C ALA A 195 9.51 0.33 -21.09
N LEU A 196 9.56 0.22 -19.77
CA LEU A 196 9.99 1.29 -18.86
C LEU A 196 11.51 1.28 -18.69
N GLY A 197 12.10 2.47 -18.55
CA GLY A 197 13.43 2.68 -18.04
C GLY A 197 13.49 2.55 -16.52
N ARG A 198 14.67 2.31 -15.95
CA ARG A 198 14.87 2.30 -14.50
C ARG A 198 14.49 3.66 -13.89
N GLY A 199 13.66 3.62 -12.84
CA GLY A 199 13.18 4.82 -12.14
C GLY A 199 11.95 5.47 -12.78
N GLU A 200 11.55 5.07 -14.00
CA GLU A 200 10.33 5.56 -14.62
C GLU A 200 9.09 5.08 -13.86
N THR A 201 8.08 5.92 -13.82
CA THR A 201 6.78 5.62 -13.23
C THR A 201 5.75 5.29 -14.30
N TYR A 202 4.80 4.42 -13.93
CA TYR A 202 3.70 4.03 -14.79
C TYR A 202 2.38 4.02 -14.03
N LEU A 203 1.36 4.62 -14.63
CA LEU A 203 -0.01 4.65 -14.10
C LEU A 203 -0.88 3.72 -14.94
N LEU A 204 -1.60 2.83 -14.28
CA LEU A 204 -2.62 2.00 -14.91
C LEU A 204 -3.87 1.87 -14.04
N GLU A 205 -4.97 1.52 -14.68
CA GLU A 205 -6.23 1.14 -14.03
C GLU A 205 -6.72 -0.16 -14.64
N TYR A 206 -7.27 -1.05 -13.81
CA TYR A 206 -7.95 -2.27 -14.26
C TYR A 206 -9.09 -2.63 -13.32
N GLY A 207 -9.98 -3.48 -13.78
CA GLY A 207 -11.09 -3.93 -12.96
C GLY A 207 -11.65 -5.28 -13.41
N PHE A 208 -12.32 -5.91 -12.46
CA PHE A 208 -13.08 -7.14 -12.64
C PHE A 208 -14.53 -6.88 -12.24
N GLY A 209 -15.47 -7.20 -13.14
CA GLY A 209 -16.90 -7.14 -12.86
C GLY A 209 -17.47 -8.53 -12.64
N PHE A 210 -18.41 -8.65 -11.71
CA PHE A 210 -19.06 -9.90 -11.31
C PHE A 210 -20.58 -9.80 -11.50
N ASP A 211 -21.23 -10.96 -11.73
CA ASP A 211 -22.67 -11.02 -11.92
C ASP A 211 -23.43 -10.83 -10.60
N GLU A 212 -24.71 -10.44 -10.71
CA GLU A 212 -25.59 -10.19 -9.54
C GLU A 212 -25.99 -11.45 -8.77
N THR A 213 -25.53 -12.60 -9.18
CA THR A 213 -25.90 -13.91 -8.58
C THR A 213 -24.93 -14.39 -7.51
N GLY A 214 -23.90 -13.58 -7.20
CA GLY A 214 -22.91 -13.92 -6.19
C GLY A 214 -23.48 -14.01 -4.78
N PRO A 215 -22.83 -14.77 -3.87
CA PRO A 215 -23.17 -14.77 -2.45
C PRO A 215 -22.85 -13.44 -1.79
N ALA A 216 -23.46 -13.22 -0.61
CA ALA A 216 -23.13 -12.08 0.22
C ALA A 216 -21.66 -12.15 0.69
N VAL A 217 -20.94 -11.03 0.58
CA VAL A 217 -19.59 -10.88 1.09
C VAL A 217 -19.60 -10.01 2.35
N SER A 218 -18.64 -10.21 3.23
CA SER A 218 -18.48 -9.47 4.49
C SER A 218 -17.07 -8.92 4.70
N GLU A 219 -16.19 -9.11 3.72
CA GLU A 219 -14.80 -8.68 3.76
C GLU A 219 -14.27 -8.51 2.35
N GLU A 220 -13.47 -7.46 2.13
CA GLU A 220 -12.70 -7.25 0.91
C GLU A 220 -11.35 -6.61 1.25
N GLY A 221 -10.32 -6.91 0.46
CA GLY A 221 -8.98 -6.37 0.67
C GLY A 221 -7.95 -6.93 -0.28
N ARG A 222 -6.69 -6.67 0.03
CA ARG A 222 -5.55 -7.07 -0.80
C ARG A 222 -4.41 -7.65 0.03
N GLY A 223 -3.82 -8.73 -0.49
CA GLY A 223 -2.55 -9.27 -0.03
C GLY A 223 -1.36 -8.57 -0.69
N PHE A 224 -0.39 -8.15 0.10
CA PHE A 224 0.84 -7.53 -0.36
C PHE A 224 2.04 -8.38 0.01
N ARG A 225 2.77 -8.86 -0.99
CA ARG A 225 3.98 -9.68 -0.82
C ARG A 225 5.19 -8.87 -0.34
N THR A 226 5.14 -7.54 -0.54
CA THR A 226 6.15 -6.59 -0.10
C THR A 226 5.51 -5.38 0.58
N PRO A 227 6.22 -4.66 1.45
CA PRO A 227 5.75 -3.38 1.96
C PRO A 227 5.41 -2.41 0.84
N GLN A 228 4.36 -1.60 1.03
CA GLN A 228 3.89 -0.62 0.04
C GLN A 228 4.07 0.81 0.56
N HIS A 229 4.20 1.77 -0.36
CA HIS A 229 4.29 3.18 0.01
C HIS A 229 2.96 3.75 0.46
N GLU A 230 1.93 3.50 -0.33
CA GLU A 230 0.57 3.98 -0.09
C GLU A 230 -0.42 2.93 -0.57
N TYR A 231 -1.41 2.69 0.25
CA TYR A 231 -2.58 1.89 -0.11
C TYR A 231 -3.85 2.58 0.38
N LEU A 232 -4.77 2.81 -0.53
CA LEU A 232 -6.13 3.25 -0.27
C LEU A 232 -7.09 2.15 -0.67
N ILE A 233 -8.03 1.81 0.20
CA ILE A 233 -9.17 0.96 -0.14
C ILE A 233 -10.46 1.69 0.19
N GLU A 234 -11.40 1.67 -0.73
CA GLU A 234 -12.78 2.10 -0.57
C GLU A 234 -13.72 0.94 -0.82
N VAL A 235 -14.67 0.72 0.09
CA VAL A 235 -15.80 -0.18 -0.13
C VAL A 235 -17.07 0.67 -0.21
N ARG A 236 -17.78 0.55 -1.32
CA ARG A 236 -19.01 1.28 -1.58
C ARG A 236 -20.19 0.31 -1.58
N PHE A 237 -21.21 0.61 -0.78
CA PHE A 237 -22.39 -0.21 -0.60
C PHE A 237 -23.59 0.31 -1.37
N HIS A 238 -24.44 -0.62 -1.80
CA HIS A 238 -25.73 -0.23 -2.38
C HIS A 238 -26.62 0.45 -1.31
N PRO A 239 -27.28 1.59 -1.63
CA PRO A 239 -28.03 2.37 -0.63
C PRO A 239 -29.13 1.59 0.10
N ALA A 240 -29.70 0.58 -0.53
CA ALA A 240 -30.75 -0.26 0.07
C ALA A 240 -30.20 -1.36 0.99
N THR A 241 -28.87 -1.52 1.10
CA THR A 241 -28.27 -2.61 1.86
C THR A 241 -26.96 -2.12 2.47
N LEU A 242 -27.08 -1.48 3.62
CA LEU A 242 -25.93 -0.92 4.34
C LEU A 242 -25.54 -1.87 5.48
N PRO A 243 -24.25 -2.04 5.77
CA PRO A 243 -23.78 -2.79 6.93
C PRO A 243 -24.02 -2.03 8.22
N ALA A 244 -24.19 -2.76 9.33
CA ALA A 244 -24.31 -2.20 10.66
C ALA A 244 -23.01 -1.57 11.15
N ARG A 245 -21.89 -2.24 10.90
CA ARG A 245 -20.54 -1.83 11.30
C ARG A 245 -19.51 -2.18 10.24
N CYS A 246 -18.45 -1.39 10.16
CA CYS A 246 -17.30 -1.63 9.29
C CYS A 246 -16.01 -1.47 10.08
N TYR A 247 -15.04 -2.34 9.81
CA TYR A 247 -13.78 -2.41 10.50
C TYR A 247 -12.64 -2.45 9.51
N ARG A 248 -11.57 -1.72 9.79
CA ARG A 248 -10.29 -1.95 9.15
C ARG A 248 -9.68 -3.23 9.69
N THR A 249 -9.16 -4.07 8.81
CA THR A 249 -8.58 -5.37 9.18
C THR A 249 -7.17 -5.53 8.65
N TRP A 250 -6.39 -6.36 9.36
CA TRP A 250 -5.05 -6.72 8.96
C TRP A 250 -4.65 -8.10 9.50
N ARG A 251 -3.82 -8.80 8.73
CA ARG A 251 -3.07 -10.00 9.17
C ARG A 251 -1.76 -10.11 8.41
N PRO A 252 -0.66 -10.61 9.04
CA PRO A 252 0.63 -10.76 8.37
C PRO A 252 0.63 -11.84 7.29
N ASP A 253 -0.17 -12.88 7.46
CA ASP A 253 -0.28 -14.05 6.58
C ASP A 253 -1.68 -14.68 6.69
N ALA A 254 -1.99 -15.65 5.81
CA ALA A 254 -3.29 -16.30 5.77
C ALA A 254 -3.55 -17.25 6.94
N GLN A 255 -2.53 -17.70 7.68
CA GLN A 255 -2.65 -18.59 8.84
C GLN A 255 -2.97 -17.82 10.11
N THR A 256 -2.63 -16.54 10.14
CA THR A 256 -2.92 -15.64 11.27
C THR A 256 -4.37 -15.16 11.19
N ALA A 257 -5.05 -15.19 12.33
CA ALA A 257 -6.41 -14.66 12.44
C ALA A 257 -6.46 -13.18 12.04
N LEU A 258 -7.49 -12.82 11.29
CA LEU A 258 -7.76 -11.43 10.93
C LEU A 258 -8.03 -10.61 12.20
N LYS A 259 -7.40 -9.46 12.31
CA LYS A 259 -7.57 -8.55 13.45
C LYS A 259 -8.29 -7.29 12.98
N ASP A 260 -9.38 -6.95 13.67
CA ASP A 260 -10.00 -5.64 13.56
C ASP A 260 -9.10 -4.62 14.26
N SER A 261 -8.66 -3.61 13.54
CA SER A 261 -7.71 -2.62 14.05
C SER A 261 -8.33 -1.26 14.34
N ALA A 262 -9.45 -0.91 13.69
CA ALA A 262 -10.18 0.33 13.90
C ALA A 262 -11.59 0.24 13.32
N ASP A 263 -12.56 0.90 13.97
CA ASP A 263 -13.89 1.14 13.41
C ASP A 263 -13.82 2.17 12.28
N LEU A 264 -14.53 1.91 11.19
CA LEU A 264 -14.64 2.81 10.04
C LEU A 264 -16.02 3.46 9.99
N ARG A 265 -16.05 4.77 9.82
CA ARG A 265 -17.29 5.52 9.73
C ARG A 265 -17.81 5.54 8.29
N MET A 266 -19.06 5.16 8.11
CA MET A 266 -19.77 5.27 6.85
C MET A 266 -19.94 6.74 6.43
N SER A 267 -19.61 7.06 5.18
CA SER A 267 -19.88 8.36 4.58
C SER A 267 -21.34 8.50 4.17
N SER A 268 -21.80 9.74 3.93
CA SER A 268 -23.14 10.00 3.36
C SER A 268 -23.32 9.44 1.93
N TYR A 269 -22.23 9.07 1.27
CA TYR A 269 -22.23 8.43 -0.05
C TYR A 269 -22.20 6.90 0.01
N HIS A 270 -22.51 6.33 1.19
CA HIS A 270 -22.59 4.89 1.44
C HIS A 270 -21.27 4.16 1.17
N SER A 271 -20.16 4.80 1.53
CA SER A 271 -18.82 4.21 1.41
C SER A 271 -18.04 4.32 2.71
N VAL A 272 -17.12 3.38 2.89
CA VAL A 272 -16.08 3.42 3.91
C VAL A 272 -14.72 3.29 3.24
N HIS A 273 -13.71 3.90 3.81
CA HIS A 273 -12.34 3.81 3.29
C HIS A 273 -11.32 3.96 4.40
N PHE A 274 -10.12 3.49 4.11
CA PHE A 274 -8.92 3.93 4.82
C PHE A 274 -7.77 4.13 3.85
N ILE A 275 -6.80 4.93 4.26
CA ILE A 275 -5.52 5.08 3.60
C ILE A 275 -4.40 4.75 4.59
N GLU A 276 -3.39 4.03 4.15
CA GLU A 276 -2.19 3.74 4.92
C GLU A 276 -0.93 4.02 4.12
N PHE A 277 0.08 4.55 4.81
CA PHE A 277 1.37 4.87 4.24
C PHE A 277 2.47 4.06 4.92
N GLY A 278 3.44 3.59 4.13
CA GLY A 278 4.52 2.75 4.64
C GLY A 278 4.02 1.42 5.20
N MET A 279 3.05 0.83 4.52
CA MET A 279 2.32 -0.36 4.91
C MET A 279 3.23 -1.59 4.90
N ALA A 280 3.12 -2.45 5.91
CA ALA A 280 3.80 -3.73 5.97
C ALA A 280 3.26 -4.72 4.92
N ALA A 281 4.06 -5.73 4.56
CA ALA A 281 3.56 -6.89 3.84
C ALA A 281 2.50 -7.62 4.68
N GLY A 282 1.58 -8.31 4.03
CA GLY A 282 0.44 -8.97 4.66
C GLY A 282 -0.86 -8.67 3.94
N TYR A 283 -1.97 -9.11 4.50
CA TYR A 283 -3.31 -8.79 4.01
C TYR A 283 -3.88 -7.58 4.74
N HIS A 284 -4.41 -6.63 4.00
CA HIS A 284 -5.08 -5.42 4.50
C HIS A 284 -6.43 -5.26 3.83
N GLY A 285 -7.48 -5.01 4.63
CA GLY A 285 -8.83 -4.97 4.11
C GLY A 285 -9.82 -4.24 5.00
N ILE A 286 -11.06 -4.32 4.57
CA ILE A 286 -12.23 -3.85 5.29
C ILE A 286 -13.17 -5.04 5.48
N ARG A 287 -13.56 -5.29 6.72
CA ARG A 287 -14.60 -6.25 7.11
C ARG A 287 -15.83 -5.49 7.59
N TRP A 288 -16.99 -6.06 7.38
CA TRP A 288 -18.25 -5.47 7.86
C TRP A 288 -19.23 -6.52 8.36
N GLU A 289 -20.17 -6.04 9.14
CA GLU A 289 -21.25 -6.85 9.71
C GLU A 289 -22.57 -6.42 9.10
N TRP A 290 -23.31 -7.39 8.59
CA TRP A 290 -24.67 -7.18 8.11
C TRP A 290 -25.66 -7.31 9.29
N ASP A 291 -26.73 -6.50 9.26
CA ASP A 291 -27.90 -6.71 10.13
C ASP A 291 -28.66 -7.99 9.78
#